data_27f6a95f37e70841b161c24a9a486db9
#
_entry.id   27f6a95f37e70841b161c24a9a486db9
#
_cell.length_a   1.000
_cell.length_b   1.000
_cell.length_c   1.000
_cell.angle_alpha   90.00
_cell.angle_beta   90.00
_cell.angle_gamma   90.00
#
_symmetry.space_group_name_H-M   'P 1'
#
loop_
_entity.id
_entity.type
_entity.pdbx_description
1 polymer ?
#
loop_
_entity_poly.entity_id
_entity_poly.type
_entity_poly.pdbx_seq_one_letter_code
_entity_poly.pdbx_strand_id
1 'polypeptide(L)'
;LRSRGLGDVYKRQIMMSAGIHPAMAAAAVKSGTYGSMLNPGLVHNAVIAKLAGVQITDVIANHMLATVAGVIVAAAVLTVLAVVLKENRGFAPEGEAGVDENFGINPLFAVMPLVPVIILLLGSTKLVPALKMGVPHAMVIGAILSLAVTRKNPVELTKSFFDGMGDAYANIIGIIISVGVFVAGLNALGLIKALINWMLNSTGIVKIAATFGPFVLALISGSGDAATVAFNEAVTPHAAQFGLETMNMGSIAALGGTLAVSYTHLRAHETGAY
;
A
#
# COMPACT_ATOMS: atom_id res chain seq x y z
N LEU A 1 0.09 -14.45 -4.83
CA LEU A 1 -1.07 -13.93 -5.59
C LEU A 1 -2.40 -14.43 -5.02
N ARG A 2 -2.52 -15.71 -4.65
CA ARG A 2 -3.76 -16.28 -4.10
C ARG A 2 -4.23 -15.63 -2.78
N SER A 3 -3.33 -15.27 -1.87
CA SER A 3 -3.73 -14.76 -0.55
C SER A 3 -4.24 -13.31 -0.57
N ARG A 4 -3.66 -12.43 -1.41
CA ARG A 4 -4.14 -11.04 -1.55
C ARG A 4 -5.49 -10.98 -2.26
N GLY A 5 -5.68 -11.77 -3.31
CA GLY A 5 -6.96 -11.85 -4.03
C GLY A 5 -8.10 -12.39 -3.17
N LEU A 6 -7.84 -13.39 -2.32
CA LEU A 6 -8.85 -13.95 -1.41
C LEU A 6 -9.37 -12.91 -0.41
N GLY A 7 -8.50 -12.11 0.20
CA GLY A 7 -8.93 -11.07 1.14
C GLY A 7 -9.86 -10.03 0.49
N ASP A 8 -9.57 -9.60 -0.72
CA ASP A 8 -10.40 -8.65 -1.46
C ASP A 8 -11.72 -9.28 -1.93
N VAL A 9 -11.71 -10.55 -2.31
CA VAL A 9 -12.91 -11.31 -2.66
C VAL A 9 -13.84 -11.42 -1.45
N TYR A 10 -13.30 -11.80 -0.27
CA TYR A 10 -14.11 -11.88 0.95
C TYR A 10 -14.71 -10.54 1.35
N LYS A 11 -13.95 -9.46 1.31
CA LYS A 11 -14.47 -8.12 1.61
C LYS A 11 -15.63 -7.74 0.68
N ARG A 12 -15.48 -8.00 -0.64
CA ARG A 12 -16.57 -7.77 -1.59
C ARG A 12 -17.79 -8.63 -1.28
N GLN A 13 -17.59 -9.91 -1.01
CA GLN A 13 -18.70 -10.82 -0.69
C GLN A 13 -19.48 -10.37 0.54
N ILE A 14 -18.79 -9.94 1.61
CA ILE A 14 -19.45 -9.39 2.81
C ILE A 14 -20.26 -8.13 2.48
N MET A 15 -19.74 -7.23 1.67
CA MET A 15 -20.47 -6.03 1.25
C MET A 15 -21.66 -6.38 0.36
N MET A 16 -21.52 -7.32 -0.56
CA MET A 16 -22.58 -7.78 -1.44
C MET A 16 -23.68 -8.51 -0.64
N SER A 17 -23.32 -9.31 0.35
CA SER A 17 -24.31 -9.95 1.25
C SER A 17 -25.05 -8.95 2.13
N ALA A 18 -24.45 -7.79 2.40
CA ALA A 18 -25.11 -6.66 3.05
C ALA A 18 -25.99 -5.83 2.10
N GLY A 19 -26.15 -6.26 0.84
CA GLY A 19 -27.00 -5.61 -0.15
C GLY A 19 -26.33 -4.51 -0.97
N ILE A 20 -25.01 -4.35 -0.87
CA ILE A 20 -24.24 -3.35 -1.64
C ILE A 20 -23.96 -3.90 -3.04
N HIS A 21 -24.18 -3.08 -4.05
CA HIS A 21 -23.93 -3.46 -5.45
C HIS A 21 -22.45 -3.83 -5.68
N PRO A 22 -22.15 -4.85 -6.52
CA PRO A 22 -20.79 -5.33 -6.76
C PRO A 22 -19.78 -4.26 -7.18
N ALA A 23 -20.20 -3.31 -8.02
CA ALA A 23 -19.36 -2.20 -8.47
C ALA A 23 -18.94 -1.30 -7.28
N MET A 24 -19.89 -0.95 -6.41
CA MET A 24 -19.63 -0.15 -5.22
C MET A 24 -18.77 -0.91 -4.20
N ALA A 25 -19.03 -2.20 -4.00
CA ALA A 25 -18.21 -3.05 -3.14
C ALA A 25 -16.75 -3.14 -3.64
N ALA A 26 -16.56 -3.28 -4.96
CA ALA A 26 -15.23 -3.27 -5.57
C ALA A 26 -14.53 -1.92 -5.38
N ALA A 27 -15.23 -0.81 -5.63
CA ALA A 27 -14.70 0.54 -5.44
C ALA A 27 -14.31 0.80 -3.97
N ALA A 28 -15.11 0.36 -3.01
CA ALA A 28 -14.82 0.50 -1.58
C ALA A 28 -13.57 -0.28 -1.16
N VAL A 29 -13.43 -1.53 -1.61
CA VAL A 29 -12.24 -2.34 -1.34
C VAL A 29 -10.99 -1.67 -1.94
N LYS A 30 -11.08 -1.19 -3.18
CA LYS A 30 -9.94 -0.53 -3.85
C LYS A 30 -9.57 0.80 -3.19
N SER A 31 -10.53 1.62 -2.83
CA SER A 31 -10.26 2.88 -2.11
C SER A 31 -9.64 2.62 -0.74
N GLY A 32 -10.05 1.53 -0.06
CA GLY A 32 -9.46 1.10 1.20
C GLY A 32 -7.97 0.72 1.09
N THR A 33 -7.49 0.32 -0.10
CA THR A 33 -6.06 0.02 -0.30
C THR A 33 -5.16 1.24 -0.12
N TYR A 34 -5.68 2.46 -0.25
CA TYR A 34 -4.93 3.68 0.04
C TYR A 34 -4.43 3.74 1.48
N GLY A 35 -5.16 3.13 2.42
CA GLY A 35 -4.72 2.97 3.80
C GLY A 35 -3.46 2.12 3.97
N SER A 36 -3.04 1.35 2.95
CA SER A 36 -1.80 0.58 2.97
C SER A 36 -0.56 1.46 3.11
N MET A 37 -0.66 2.75 2.79
CA MET A 37 0.41 3.73 3.05
C MET A 37 0.84 3.78 4.51
N LEU A 38 -0.04 3.45 5.45
CA LEU A 38 0.28 3.37 6.88
C LEU A 38 0.95 2.04 7.27
N ASN A 39 1.11 1.11 6.32
CA ASN A 39 1.75 -0.17 6.58
C ASN A 39 3.28 -0.05 6.55
N PRO A 40 3.99 -0.39 7.65
CA PRO A 40 5.45 -0.36 7.67
C PRO A 40 6.11 -1.39 6.73
N GLY A 41 5.37 -2.39 6.26
CA GLY A 41 5.83 -3.36 5.25
C GLY A 41 5.66 -2.91 3.80
N LEU A 42 5.12 -1.71 3.55
CA LEU A 42 4.98 -1.19 2.19
C LEU A 42 6.35 -0.79 1.62
N VAL A 43 6.64 -1.26 0.40
CA VAL A 43 7.93 -1.01 -0.28
C VAL A 43 8.22 0.48 -0.44
N HIS A 44 7.22 1.30 -0.70
CA HIS A 44 7.37 2.75 -0.84
C HIS A 44 7.97 3.38 0.42
N ASN A 45 7.45 3.02 1.61
CA ASN A 45 7.94 3.55 2.88
C ASN A 45 9.39 3.12 3.15
N ALA A 46 9.75 1.89 2.79
CA ALA A 46 11.11 1.39 2.94
C ALA A 46 12.11 2.12 2.01
N VAL A 47 11.72 2.37 0.76
CA VAL A 47 12.54 3.12 -0.21
C VAL A 47 12.75 4.56 0.25
N ILE A 48 11.69 5.26 0.67
CA ILE A 48 11.78 6.63 1.17
C ILE A 48 12.65 6.70 2.43
N ALA A 49 12.48 5.78 3.37
CA ALA A 49 13.27 5.70 4.59
C ALA A 49 14.76 5.54 4.27
N LYS A 50 15.10 4.67 3.31
CA LYS A 50 16.47 4.46 2.83
C LYS A 50 17.05 5.74 2.19
N LEU A 51 16.30 6.41 1.32
CA LEU A 51 16.73 7.62 0.62
C LEU A 51 16.92 8.81 1.58
N ALA A 52 16.04 8.93 2.57
CA ALA A 52 16.08 10.01 3.56
C ALA A 52 16.98 9.72 4.77
N GLY A 53 17.45 8.47 4.94
CA GLY A 53 18.26 8.06 6.09
C GLY A 53 17.51 8.06 7.42
N VAL A 54 16.20 7.78 7.40
CA VAL A 54 15.31 7.80 8.57
C VAL A 54 14.68 6.43 8.82
N GLN A 55 13.93 6.29 9.93
CA GLN A 55 13.16 5.08 10.18
C GLN A 55 11.88 5.06 9.33
N ILE A 56 11.38 3.85 9.03
CA ILE A 56 10.12 3.69 8.27
C ILE A 56 8.95 4.34 9.02
N THR A 57 8.96 4.30 10.34
CA THR A 57 7.94 4.95 11.19
C THR A 57 7.92 6.47 11.03
N ASP A 58 9.07 7.10 10.80
CA ASP A 58 9.15 8.55 10.59
C ASP A 58 8.52 8.93 9.24
N VAL A 59 8.74 8.12 8.21
CA VAL A 59 8.09 8.29 6.90
C VAL A 59 6.58 8.17 7.02
N ILE A 60 6.09 7.14 7.73
CA ILE A 60 4.65 6.96 7.98
C ILE A 60 4.08 8.16 8.74
N ALA A 61 4.74 8.62 9.79
CA ALA A 61 4.31 9.78 10.56
C ALA A 61 4.23 11.04 9.69
N ASN A 62 5.17 11.23 8.76
CA ASN A 62 5.23 12.37 7.86
C ASN A 62 4.01 12.50 6.95
N HIS A 63 3.51 11.39 6.42
CA HIS A 63 2.35 11.40 5.50
C HIS A 63 1.04 10.91 6.14
N MET A 64 1.06 10.52 7.41
CA MET A 64 -0.09 9.92 8.11
C MET A 64 -1.35 10.80 8.01
N LEU A 65 -1.21 12.10 8.29
CA LEU A 65 -2.35 13.02 8.23
C LEU A 65 -2.95 13.08 6.82
N ALA A 66 -2.12 13.17 5.79
CA ALA A 66 -2.57 13.20 4.40
C ALA A 66 -3.23 11.88 4.00
N THR A 67 -2.67 10.74 4.42
CA THR A 67 -3.23 9.42 4.16
C THR A 67 -4.60 9.25 4.83
N VAL A 68 -4.72 9.60 6.11
CA VAL A 68 -5.99 9.51 6.85
C VAL A 68 -7.04 10.44 6.23
N ALA A 69 -6.67 11.68 5.91
CA ALA A 69 -7.57 12.60 5.22
C ALA A 69 -8.03 12.03 3.87
N GLY A 70 -7.12 11.45 3.09
CA GLY A 70 -7.45 10.81 1.81
C GLY A 70 -8.44 9.65 1.98
N VAL A 71 -8.25 8.79 2.98
CA VAL A 71 -9.18 7.69 3.29
C VAL A 71 -10.56 8.21 3.69
N ILE A 72 -10.62 9.25 4.54
CA ILE A 72 -11.89 9.86 4.95
C ILE A 72 -12.62 10.47 3.75
N VAL A 73 -11.91 11.22 2.90
CA VAL A 73 -12.49 11.81 1.68
C VAL A 73 -12.99 10.72 0.75
N ALA A 74 -12.21 9.66 0.52
CA ALA A 74 -12.62 8.54 -0.32
C ALA A 74 -13.87 7.85 0.23
N ALA A 75 -13.93 7.61 1.53
CA ALA A 75 -15.10 7.01 2.19
C ALA A 75 -16.34 7.91 2.07
N ALA A 76 -16.19 9.22 2.27
CA ALA A 76 -17.27 10.17 2.12
C ALA A 76 -17.80 10.23 0.68
N VAL A 77 -16.91 10.34 -0.30
CA VAL A 77 -17.28 10.36 -1.73
C VAL A 77 -17.98 9.06 -2.14
N LEU A 78 -17.45 7.90 -1.74
CA LEU A 78 -18.07 6.61 -2.03
C LEU A 78 -19.45 6.47 -1.38
N THR A 79 -19.60 6.95 -0.16
CA THR A 79 -20.90 6.94 0.53
C THR A 79 -21.92 7.79 -0.22
N VAL A 80 -21.53 9.00 -0.64
CA VAL A 80 -22.40 9.87 -1.44
C VAL A 80 -22.75 9.23 -2.77
N LEU A 81 -21.77 8.68 -3.48
CA LEU A 81 -22.00 7.99 -4.76
C LEU A 81 -22.92 6.78 -4.60
N ALA A 82 -22.71 5.97 -3.55
CA ALA A 82 -23.54 4.81 -3.28
C ALA A 82 -25.02 5.21 -3.07
N VAL A 83 -25.26 6.31 -2.38
CA VAL A 83 -26.63 6.82 -2.14
C VAL A 83 -27.21 7.42 -3.44
N VAL A 84 -26.43 8.25 -4.16
CA VAL A 84 -26.92 8.91 -5.40
C VAL A 84 -27.21 7.90 -6.49
N LEU A 85 -26.37 6.89 -6.66
CA LEU A 85 -26.54 5.82 -7.65
C LEU A 85 -27.52 4.75 -7.18
N LYS A 86 -28.00 4.81 -5.91
CA LYS A 86 -28.86 3.81 -5.29
C LYS A 86 -28.23 2.42 -5.24
N GLU A 87 -26.92 2.35 -5.13
CA GLU A 87 -26.12 1.11 -5.09
C GLU A 87 -25.78 0.66 -3.64
N ASN A 88 -26.30 1.38 -2.64
CA ASN A 88 -26.06 1.11 -1.23
C ASN A 88 -27.00 0.05 -0.64
N ARG A 89 -28.03 -0.39 -1.38
CA ARG A 89 -29.04 -1.37 -0.93
C ARG A 89 -29.65 -2.11 -2.11
N GLY A 90 -30.25 -3.27 -1.81
CA GLY A 90 -31.13 -3.97 -2.76
C GLY A 90 -30.43 -4.94 -3.70
N PHE A 91 -29.12 -5.11 -3.60
CA PHE A 91 -28.43 -6.18 -4.32
C PHE A 91 -28.67 -7.51 -3.59
N ALA A 92 -29.28 -8.46 -4.29
CA ALA A 92 -29.40 -9.85 -3.84
C ALA A 92 -28.47 -10.71 -4.70
N PRO A 93 -27.42 -11.34 -4.13
CA PRO A 93 -26.57 -12.24 -4.88
C PRO A 93 -27.37 -13.45 -5.37
N GLU A 94 -27.31 -13.77 -6.65
CA GLU A 94 -27.85 -15.00 -7.21
C GLU A 94 -26.90 -16.16 -6.83
N GLY A 95 -27.38 -17.11 -6.04
CA GLY A 95 -26.65 -18.28 -5.57
C GLY A 95 -26.25 -18.21 -4.08
N GLU A 96 -25.83 -19.34 -3.53
CA GLU A 96 -25.40 -19.51 -2.14
C GLU A 96 -24.07 -18.76 -1.83
N ALA A 97 -24.06 -17.44 -1.96
CA ALA A 97 -23.06 -16.60 -1.32
C ALA A 97 -23.45 -16.41 0.17
N GLY A 98 -23.89 -17.48 0.79
CA GLY A 98 -24.21 -17.50 2.21
C GLY A 98 -22.93 -17.28 2.99
N VAL A 99 -22.87 -16.19 3.74
CA VAL A 99 -21.99 -16.13 4.91
C VAL A 99 -22.38 -17.35 5.74
N ASP A 100 -21.41 -18.23 6.02
CA ASP A 100 -21.62 -19.37 6.89
C ASP A 100 -22.25 -18.84 8.19
N GLU A 101 -23.51 -19.16 8.44
CA GLU A 101 -24.28 -18.64 9.59
C GLU A 101 -23.61 -18.98 10.93
N ASN A 102 -22.67 -19.93 10.92
CA ASN A 102 -21.85 -20.36 12.04
C ASN A 102 -20.46 -19.70 12.08
N PHE A 103 -20.21 -18.65 11.27
CA PHE A 103 -18.92 -17.97 11.27
C PHE A 103 -18.70 -17.20 12.58
N GLY A 104 -18.12 -17.88 13.58
CA GLY A 104 -17.69 -17.27 14.83
C GLY A 104 -16.36 -16.56 14.71
N ILE A 105 -16.36 -15.24 14.80
CA ILE A 105 -15.10 -14.47 14.84
C ILE A 105 -14.50 -14.56 16.23
N ASN A 106 -13.30 -15.16 16.35
CA ASN A 106 -12.52 -15.06 17.57
C ASN A 106 -11.79 -13.70 17.57
N PRO A 107 -12.17 -12.74 18.45
CA PRO A 107 -11.60 -11.40 18.45
C PRO A 107 -10.10 -11.41 18.73
N LEU A 108 -9.62 -12.39 19.50
CA LEU A 108 -8.19 -12.53 19.79
C LEU A 108 -7.40 -12.87 18.52
N PHE A 109 -7.92 -13.75 17.67
CA PHE A 109 -7.28 -14.10 16.39
C PHE A 109 -7.32 -12.92 15.41
N ALA A 110 -8.40 -12.15 15.42
CA ALA A 110 -8.56 -10.97 14.56
C ALA A 110 -7.56 -9.85 14.90
N VAL A 111 -7.12 -9.74 16.15
CA VAL A 111 -6.15 -8.72 16.59
C VAL A 111 -4.70 -9.13 16.31
N MET A 112 -4.38 -10.43 16.16
CA MET A 112 -3.00 -10.90 15.99
C MET A 112 -2.25 -10.23 14.84
N PRO A 113 -2.80 -9.99 13.66
CA PRO A 113 -2.10 -9.28 12.57
C PRO A 113 -1.75 -7.82 12.90
N LEU A 114 -2.43 -7.20 13.86
CA LEU A 114 -2.19 -5.83 14.30
C LEU A 114 -1.08 -5.73 15.34
N VAL A 115 -0.71 -6.83 16.00
CA VAL A 115 0.28 -6.85 17.09
C VAL A 115 1.63 -6.25 16.66
N PRO A 116 2.25 -6.59 15.52
CA PRO A 116 3.49 -5.97 15.09
C PRO A 116 3.37 -4.45 14.91
N VAL A 117 2.25 -3.99 14.36
CA VAL A 117 1.98 -2.56 14.16
C VAL A 117 1.83 -1.84 15.52
N ILE A 118 1.11 -2.44 16.45
CA ILE A 118 0.93 -1.91 17.80
C ILE A 118 2.29 -1.80 18.52
N ILE A 119 3.15 -2.83 18.42
CA ILE A 119 4.50 -2.82 18.99
C ILE A 119 5.32 -1.65 18.42
N LEU A 120 5.31 -1.48 17.10
CA LEU A 120 6.04 -0.41 16.43
C LEU A 120 5.51 0.98 16.83
N LEU A 121 4.20 1.15 16.90
CA LEU A 121 3.58 2.40 17.32
C LEU A 121 3.93 2.74 18.77
N LEU A 122 3.81 1.79 19.69
CA LEU A 122 4.17 2.00 21.08
C LEU A 122 5.66 2.30 21.26
N GLY A 123 6.54 1.60 20.52
CA GLY A 123 7.98 1.82 20.54
C GLY A 123 8.41 3.14 19.90
N SER A 124 7.62 3.71 18.97
CA SER A 124 7.87 5.03 18.40
C SER A 124 7.45 6.17 19.33
N THR A 125 6.60 5.90 20.31
CA THR A 125 6.20 6.87 21.33
C THR A 125 7.22 6.93 22.46
N LYS A 126 7.18 8.00 23.25
CA LYS A 126 7.95 8.10 24.50
C LYS A 126 7.37 7.27 25.66
N LEU A 127 6.21 6.63 25.42
CA LEU A 127 5.48 5.86 26.46
C LEU A 127 6.18 4.57 26.81
N VAL A 128 6.71 3.83 25.82
CA VAL A 128 7.37 2.53 26.04
C VAL A 128 8.65 2.45 25.20
N PRO A 129 9.73 3.17 25.60
CA PRO A 129 10.99 3.19 24.85
C PRO A 129 11.64 1.80 24.71
N ALA A 130 11.34 0.89 25.62
CA ALA A 130 11.82 -0.51 25.58
C ALA A 130 11.32 -1.30 24.38
N LEU A 131 10.20 -0.88 23.75
CA LEU A 131 9.66 -1.49 22.53
C LEU A 131 10.22 -0.85 21.24
N LYS A 132 11.18 0.07 21.35
CA LYS A 132 11.82 0.67 20.17
C LYS A 132 12.63 -0.39 19.44
N MET A 133 12.10 -0.86 18.32
CA MET A 133 12.72 -1.89 17.48
C MET A 133 12.40 -1.67 16.01
N GLY A 134 13.18 -2.32 15.14
CA GLY A 134 12.90 -2.32 13.70
C GLY A 134 11.73 -3.22 13.31
N VAL A 135 11.15 -2.94 12.15
CA VAL A 135 10.02 -3.69 11.58
C VAL A 135 10.25 -5.21 11.57
N PRO A 136 11.42 -5.75 11.16
CA PRO A 136 11.65 -7.19 11.16
C PRO A 136 11.49 -7.82 12.54
N HIS A 137 11.98 -7.17 13.58
CA HIS A 137 11.88 -7.67 14.96
C HIS A 137 10.42 -7.72 15.44
N ALA A 138 9.65 -6.66 15.19
CA ALA A 138 8.23 -6.61 15.53
C ALA A 138 7.44 -7.70 14.79
N MET A 139 7.76 -7.94 13.52
CA MET A 139 7.10 -8.99 12.71
C MET A 139 7.40 -10.39 13.26
N VAL A 140 8.64 -10.69 13.64
CA VAL A 140 9.01 -11.97 14.25
C VAL A 140 8.29 -12.18 15.58
N ILE A 141 8.25 -11.16 16.44
CA ILE A 141 7.53 -11.22 17.72
C ILE A 141 6.03 -11.46 17.46
N GLY A 142 5.43 -10.74 16.51
CA GLY A 142 4.03 -10.93 16.13
C GLY A 142 3.74 -12.34 15.62
N ALA A 143 4.63 -12.91 14.81
CA ALA A 143 4.50 -14.29 14.32
C ALA A 143 4.56 -15.32 15.45
N ILE A 144 5.50 -15.16 16.39
CA ILE A 144 5.63 -16.04 17.57
C ILE A 144 4.38 -15.95 18.46
N LEU A 145 3.89 -14.73 18.72
CA LEU A 145 2.68 -14.52 19.52
C LEU A 145 1.44 -15.10 18.82
N SER A 146 1.34 -14.92 17.51
CA SER A 146 0.26 -15.51 16.71
C SER A 146 0.27 -17.04 16.78
N LEU A 147 1.44 -17.68 16.71
CA LEU A 147 1.58 -19.12 16.88
C LEU A 147 1.11 -19.58 18.26
N ALA A 148 1.57 -18.89 19.32
CA ALA A 148 1.21 -19.22 20.69
C ALA A 148 -0.29 -19.11 20.97
N VAL A 149 -0.94 -18.07 20.41
CA VAL A 149 -2.35 -17.78 20.62
C VAL A 149 -3.23 -18.70 19.77
N THR A 150 -2.90 -18.88 18.50
CA THR A 150 -3.73 -19.69 17.57
C THR A 150 -3.53 -21.18 17.74
N ARG A 151 -2.43 -21.60 18.40
CA ARG A 151 -2.05 -23.00 18.57
C ARG A 151 -2.08 -23.81 17.27
N LYS A 152 -1.83 -23.14 16.14
CA LYS A 152 -1.73 -23.79 14.83
C LYS A 152 -0.49 -24.68 14.78
N ASN A 153 -0.50 -25.64 13.85
CA ASN A 153 0.65 -26.51 13.65
C ASN A 153 1.90 -25.68 13.26
N PRO A 154 3.00 -25.76 14.02
CA PRO A 154 4.23 -25.02 13.73
C PRO A 154 4.79 -25.30 12.33
N VAL A 155 4.63 -26.53 11.82
CA VAL A 155 5.10 -26.92 10.48
C VAL A 155 4.33 -26.17 9.38
N GLU A 156 3.01 -26.08 9.50
CA GLU A 156 2.17 -25.33 8.55
C GLU A 156 2.50 -23.83 8.58
N LEU A 157 2.73 -23.28 9.78
CA LEU A 157 3.10 -21.88 9.92
C LEU A 157 4.48 -21.60 9.29
N THR A 158 5.45 -22.49 9.53
CA THR A 158 6.78 -22.39 8.93
C THR A 158 6.70 -22.45 7.41
N LYS A 159 5.91 -23.37 6.86
CA LYS A 159 5.67 -23.43 5.41
C LYS A 159 5.07 -22.11 4.90
N SER A 160 4.01 -21.62 5.52
CA SER A 160 3.37 -20.35 5.14
C SER A 160 4.33 -19.15 5.24
N PHE A 161 5.25 -19.16 6.21
CA PHE A 161 6.29 -18.15 6.35
C PHE A 161 7.25 -18.18 5.14
N PHE A 162 7.75 -19.35 4.76
CA PHE A 162 8.66 -19.46 3.62
C PHE A 162 7.96 -19.21 2.27
N ASP A 163 6.71 -19.62 2.13
CA ASP A 163 5.88 -19.29 0.96
C ASP A 163 5.73 -17.75 0.85
N GLY A 164 5.44 -17.07 1.97
CA GLY A 164 5.37 -15.61 2.03
C GLY A 164 6.71 -14.91 1.75
N MET A 165 7.83 -15.49 2.18
CA MET A 165 9.17 -15.01 1.81
C MET A 165 9.44 -15.15 0.31
N GLY A 166 9.04 -16.26 -0.30
CA GLY A 166 9.15 -16.48 -1.74
C GLY A 166 8.35 -15.45 -2.54
N ASP A 167 7.11 -15.19 -2.13
CA ASP A 167 6.26 -14.16 -2.71
C ASP A 167 6.87 -12.75 -2.55
N ALA A 168 7.41 -12.44 -1.38
CA ALA A 168 8.07 -11.16 -1.13
C ALA A 168 9.34 -11.01 -1.97
N TYR A 169 10.12 -12.07 -2.14
CA TYR A 169 11.30 -12.06 -2.99
C TYR A 169 10.92 -11.76 -4.45
N ALA A 170 9.94 -12.48 -4.98
CA ALA A 170 9.50 -12.30 -6.38
C ALA A 170 8.88 -10.91 -6.62
N ASN A 171 7.99 -10.46 -5.72
CA ASN A 171 7.17 -9.27 -5.95
C ASN A 171 7.77 -7.97 -5.42
N ILE A 172 8.63 -8.01 -4.39
CA ILE A 172 9.25 -6.82 -3.81
C ILE A 172 10.69 -6.66 -4.29
N ILE A 173 11.52 -7.67 -4.09
CA ILE A 173 12.94 -7.61 -4.47
C ILE A 173 13.06 -7.57 -6.01
N GLY A 174 12.23 -8.34 -6.72
CA GLY A 174 12.17 -8.30 -8.18
C GLY A 174 11.84 -6.91 -8.72
N ILE A 175 10.87 -6.22 -8.11
CA ILE A 175 10.54 -4.82 -8.47
C ILE A 175 11.74 -3.90 -8.20
N ILE A 176 12.36 -3.98 -7.03
CA ILE A 176 13.50 -3.12 -6.66
C ILE A 176 14.65 -3.29 -7.65
N ILE A 177 15.02 -4.54 -8.00
CA ILE A 177 16.09 -4.83 -8.96
C ILE A 177 15.73 -4.29 -10.35
N SER A 178 14.54 -4.59 -10.85
CA SER A 178 14.07 -4.16 -12.18
C SER A 178 14.03 -2.64 -12.30
N VAL A 179 13.54 -1.97 -11.26
CA VAL A 179 13.51 -0.50 -11.18
C VAL A 179 14.93 0.06 -11.11
N GLY A 180 15.83 -0.53 -10.33
CA GLY A 180 17.21 -0.09 -10.24
C GLY A 180 17.91 -0.14 -11.61
N VAL A 181 17.72 -1.23 -12.37
CA VAL A 181 18.24 -1.36 -13.75
C VAL A 181 17.61 -0.32 -14.68
N PHE A 182 16.32 -0.12 -14.60
CA PHE A 182 15.60 0.88 -15.41
C PHE A 182 16.10 2.30 -15.13
N VAL A 183 16.20 2.68 -13.85
CA VAL A 183 16.69 4.01 -13.44
C VAL A 183 18.17 4.22 -13.85
N ALA A 184 19.02 3.19 -13.75
CA ALA A 184 20.39 3.23 -14.23
C ALA A 184 20.44 3.47 -15.75
N GLY A 185 19.57 2.82 -16.52
CA GLY A 185 19.42 3.05 -17.96
C GLY A 185 19.01 4.49 -18.30
N LEU A 186 17.98 5.01 -17.61
CA LEU A 186 17.55 6.40 -17.78
C LEU A 186 18.66 7.41 -17.44
N ASN A 187 19.44 7.11 -16.42
CA ASN A 187 20.58 7.94 -16.03
C ASN A 187 21.68 7.94 -17.09
N ALA A 188 22.02 6.77 -17.64
CA ALA A 188 23.01 6.63 -18.70
C ALA A 188 22.59 7.39 -19.98
N LEU A 189 21.29 7.44 -20.27
CA LEU A 189 20.73 8.20 -21.39
C LEU A 189 20.59 9.70 -21.11
N GLY A 190 20.89 10.17 -19.89
CA GLY A 190 20.74 11.56 -19.48
C GLY A 190 19.27 12.02 -19.30
N LEU A 191 18.31 11.11 -19.38
CA LEU A 191 16.87 11.43 -19.29
C LEU A 191 16.47 11.94 -17.91
N ILE A 192 17.08 11.41 -16.85
CA ILE A 192 16.82 11.90 -15.48
C ILE A 192 17.31 13.35 -15.34
N LYS A 193 18.51 13.65 -15.85
CA LYS A 193 19.04 15.02 -15.84
C LYS A 193 18.16 15.99 -16.64
N ALA A 194 17.66 15.56 -17.79
CA ALA A 194 16.73 16.35 -18.60
C ALA A 194 15.41 16.62 -17.86
N LEU A 195 14.85 15.60 -17.20
CA LEU A 195 13.64 15.73 -16.39
C LEU A 195 13.84 16.70 -15.23
N ILE A 196 14.95 16.57 -14.49
CA ILE A 196 15.26 17.46 -13.36
C ILE A 196 15.42 18.91 -13.83
N ASN A 197 16.15 19.14 -14.92
CA ASN A 197 16.30 20.48 -15.49
C ASN A 197 14.96 21.07 -15.93
N TRP A 198 14.10 20.26 -16.54
CA TRP A 198 12.76 20.69 -16.91
C TRP A 198 11.92 21.05 -15.67
N MET A 199 11.95 20.25 -14.61
CA MET A 199 11.27 20.53 -13.36
C MET A 199 11.80 21.81 -12.69
N LEU A 200 13.11 22.05 -12.67
CA LEU A 200 13.73 23.25 -12.10
C LEU A 200 13.33 24.53 -12.83
N ASN A 201 13.17 24.47 -14.16
CA ASN A 201 12.77 25.60 -14.98
C ASN A 201 11.25 25.87 -14.92
N SER A 202 10.48 24.97 -14.30
CA SER A 202 9.03 25.06 -14.22
C SER A 202 8.60 25.42 -12.80
N THR A 203 8.78 26.70 -12.42
CA THR A 203 8.46 27.21 -11.09
C THR A 203 7.03 26.87 -10.66
N GLY A 204 6.87 26.27 -9.47
CA GLY A 204 5.58 25.91 -8.88
C GLY A 204 5.02 24.52 -9.30
N ILE A 205 5.56 23.88 -10.33
CA ILE A 205 5.06 22.59 -10.84
C ILE A 205 5.66 21.40 -10.11
N VAL A 206 6.76 21.58 -9.37
CA VAL A 206 7.51 20.46 -8.77
C VAL A 206 6.66 19.55 -7.89
N LYS A 207 5.84 20.12 -6.99
CA LYS A 207 4.95 19.33 -6.12
C LYS A 207 3.88 18.60 -6.93
N ILE A 208 3.33 19.26 -7.96
CA ILE A 208 2.35 18.67 -8.88
C ILE A 208 3.01 17.54 -9.67
N ALA A 209 4.20 17.77 -10.22
CA ALA A 209 4.94 16.76 -10.96
C ALA A 209 5.36 15.58 -10.05
N ALA A 210 5.73 15.82 -8.80
CA ALA A 210 6.04 14.77 -7.84
C ALA A 210 4.79 13.93 -7.46
N THR A 211 3.60 14.55 -7.42
CA THR A 211 2.34 13.84 -7.14
C THR A 211 1.85 13.07 -8.37
N PHE A 212 1.74 13.76 -9.51
CA PHE A 212 1.14 13.18 -10.72
C PHE A 212 2.13 12.43 -11.60
N GLY A 213 3.44 12.65 -11.45
CA GLY A 213 4.47 11.92 -12.20
C GLY A 213 4.38 10.41 -11.99
N PRO A 214 4.45 9.90 -10.74
CA PRO A 214 4.27 8.48 -10.45
C PRO A 214 2.89 7.96 -10.90
N PHE A 215 1.84 8.76 -10.76
CA PHE A 215 0.49 8.41 -11.22
C PHE A 215 0.47 8.17 -12.74
N VAL A 216 0.99 9.12 -13.54
CA VAL A 216 1.04 8.99 -15.00
C VAL A 216 1.93 7.82 -15.42
N LEU A 217 3.10 7.68 -14.80
CA LEU A 217 3.99 6.54 -15.05
C LEU A 217 3.32 5.21 -14.76
N ALA A 218 2.51 5.14 -13.70
CA ALA A 218 1.75 3.95 -13.35
C ALA A 218 0.66 3.62 -14.38
N LEU A 219 -0.02 4.64 -14.92
CA LEU A 219 -0.99 4.45 -16.00
C LEU A 219 -0.35 3.86 -17.26
N ILE A 220 0.87 4.30 -17.59
CA ILE A 220 1.60 3.85 -18.77
C ILE A 220 2.19 2.45 -18.54
N SER A 221 2.81 2.23 -17.39
CA SER A 221 3.53 0.97 -17.08
C SER A 221 2.60 -0.17 -16.62
N GLY A 222 1.39 0.15 -16.21
CA GLY A 222 0.46 -0.82 -15.62
C GLY A 222 0.79 -1.24 -14.18
N SER A 223 1.79 -0.62 -13.53
CA SER A 223 2.20 -0.93 -12.16
C SER A 223 2.42 0.32 -11.32
N GLY A 224 1.53 0.55 -10.34
CA GLY A 224 1.64 1.67 -9.42
C GLY A 224 2.88 1.57 -8.52
N ASP A 225 3.17 0.38 -8.02
CA ASP A 225 4.30 0.14 -7.14
C ASP A 225 5.64 0.38 -7.87
N ALA A 226 5.82 -0.21 -9.05
CA ALA A 226 7.04 -0.04 -9.84
C ALA A 226 7.26 1.43 -10.25
N ALA A 227 6.21 2.11 -10.71
CA ALA A 227 6.29 3.52 -11.10
C ALA A 227 6.66 4.43 -9.92
N THR A 228 6.07 4.16 -8.75
CA THR A 228 6.37 4.93 -7.52
C THR A 228 7.79 4.74 -7.06
N VAL A 229 8.28 3.50 -7.05
CA VAL A 229 9.65 3.19 -6.68
C VAL A 229 10.62 3.81 -7.69
N ALA A 230 10.36 3.69 -9.00
CA ALA A 230 11.18 4.27 -10.04
C ALA A 230 11.29 5.80 -9.92
N PHE A 231 10.17 6.47 -9.69
CA PHE A 231 10.17 7.93 -9.50
C PHE A 231 10.95 8.31 -8.24
N ASN A 232 10.74 7.61 -7.13
CA ASN A 232 11.46 7.88 -5.90
C ASN A 232 12.96 7.66 -6.05
N GLU A 233 13.41 6.60 -6.70
CA GLU A 233 14.85 6.38 -6.91
C GLU A 233 15.47 7.37 -7.90
N ALA A 234 14.71 7.83 -8.92
CA ALA A 234 15.21 8.73 -9.94
C ALA A 234 15.21 10.20 -9.52
N VAL A 235 14.17 10.67 -8.84
CA VAL A 235 13.89 12.09 -8.63
C VAL A 235 14.05 12.52 -7.17
N THR A 236 13.62 11.70 -6.23
CA THR A 236 13.64 12.05 -4.79
C THR A 236 15.04 12.35 -4.24
N PRO A 237 16.16 11.72 -4.69
CA PRO A 237 17.51 12.13 -4.28
C PRO A 237 17.86 13.59 -4.62
N HIS A 238 17.15 14.18 -5.57
CA HIS A 238 17.35 15.57 -6.00
C HIS A 238 16.41 16.57 -5.31
N ALA A 239 15.65 16.16 -4.30
CA ALA A 239 14.65 16.97 -3.61
C ALA A 239 15.17 18.33 -3.14
N ALA A 240 16.42 18.39 -2.63
CA ALA A 240 17.05 19.63 -2.19
C ALA A 240 17.19 20.68 -3.31
N GLN A 241 17.38 20.27 -4.56
CA GLN A 241 17.47 21.18 -5.71
C GLN A 241 16.13 21.88 -5.98
N PHE A 242 15.02 21.30 -5.50
CA PHE A 242 13.67 21.84 -5.60
C PHE A 242 13.22 22.57 -4.34
N GLY A 243 14.11 22.73 -3.35
CA GLY A 243 13.77 23.31 -2.07
C GLY A 243 12.86 22.43 -1.20
N LEU A 244 12.87 21.11 -1.42
CA LEU A 244 12.12 20.13 -0.67
C LEU A 244 13.03 19.21 0.13
N GLU A 245 12.53 18.72 1.25
CA GLU A 245 13.18 17.62 1.97
C GLU A 245 12.92 16.30 1.24
N THR A 246 13.93 15.40 1.26
CA THR A 246 13.88 14.08 0.62
C THR A 246 12.66 13.27 1.09
N MET A 247 12.39 13.26 2.39
CA MET A 247 11.25 12.54 2.97
C MET A 247 9.91 13.10 2.48
N ASN A 248 9.78 14.43 2.42
CA ASN A 248 8.55 15.09 1.94
C ASN A 248 8.31 14.79 0.45
N MET A 249 9.33 14.92 -0.38
CA MET A 249 9.22 14.63 -1.81
C MET A 249 8.86 13.18 -2.06
N GLY A 250 9.53 12.26 -1.38
CA GLY A 250 9.26 10.83 -1.49
C GLY A 250 7.82 10.48 -1.04
N SER A 251 7.36 11.07 0.04
CA SER A 251 6.00 10.87 0.55
C SER A 251 4.94 11.40 -0.43
N ILE A 252 5.14 12.57 -1.03
CA ILE A 252 4.24 13.13 -2.05
C ILE A 252 4.17 12.19 -3.26
N ALA A 253 5.32 11.70 -3.74
CA ALA A 253 5.39 10.77 -4.85
C ALA A 253 4.70 9.43 -4.54
N ALA A 254 4.87 8.91 -3.33
CA ALA A 254 4.23 7.68 -2.90
C ALA A 254 2.70 7.81 -2.78
N LEU A 255 2.21 8.93 -2.24
CA LEU A 255 0.78 9.22 -2.20
C LEU A 255 0.17 9.29 -3.60
N GLY A 256 0.84 9.98 -4.53
CA GLY A 256 0.40 10.07 -5.92
C GLY A 256 0.38 8.73 -6.64
N GLY A 257 1.45 7.94 -6.50
CA GLY A 257 1.56 6.63 -7.15
C GLY A 257 0.57 5.61 -6.59
N THR A 258 0.29 5.65 -5.28
CA THR A 258 -0.69 4.76 -4.66
C THR A 258 -2.12 5.01 -5.18
N LEU A 259 -2.47 6.22 -5.59
CA LEU A 259 -3.74 6.49 -6.25
C LEU A 259 -3.90 5.71 -7.57
N ALA A 260 -2.80 5.49 -8.29
CA ALA A 260 -2.82 4.75 -9.56
C ALA A 260 -2.96 3.23 -9.36
N VAL A 261 -2.57 2.69 -8.23
CA VAL A 261 -2.69 1.24 -7.92
C VAL A 261 -4.12 0.77 -8.07
N SER A 262 -5.09 1.59 -7.65
CA SER A 262 -6.52 1.28 -7.78
C SER A 262 -6.94 1.10 -9.24
N TYR A 263 -6.45 1.96 -10.14
CA TYR A 263 -6.75 1.90 -11.58
C TYR A 263 -6.09 0.70 -12.26
N THR A 264 -4.82 0.45 -12.00
CA THR A 264 -4.07 -0.64 -12.64
C THR A 264 -4.64 -2.01 -12.30
N HIS A 265 -5.13 -2.19 -11.07
CA HIS A 265 -5.81 -3.42 -10.66
C HIS A 265 -7.16 -3.63 -11.36
N LEU A 266 -7.94 -2.56 -11.57
CA LEU A 266 -9.22 -2.68 -12.31
C LEU A 266 -8.98 -3.13 -13.74
N ARG A 267 -8.01 -2.54 -14.44
CA ARG A 267 -7.68 -2.88 -15.82
C ARG A 267 -7.20 -4.32 -15.98
N ALA A 268 -6.43 -4.83 -15.03
CA ALA A 268 -5.98 -6.23 -15.06
C ALA A 268 -7.15 -7.22 -14.97
N HIS A 269 -8.20 -6.89 -14.24
CA HIS A 269 -9.41 -7.73 -14.16
C HIS A 269 -10.25 -7.67 -15.44
N GLU A 270 -10.28 -6.54 -16.15
CA GLU A 270 -11.02 -6.42 -17.42
C GLU A 270 -10.33 -7.13 -18.57
N THR A 271 -9.00 -7.20 -18.58
CA THR A 271 -8.22 -7.83 -19.64
C THR A 271 -8.03 -9.32 -19.51
N GLY A 272 -8.55 -9.95 -18.47
CA GLY A 272 -8.44 -11.39 -18.25
C GLY A 272 -7.00 -11.90 -18.06
N ALA A 273 -6.09 -11.01 -17.68
CA ALA A 273 -4.66 -11.30 -17.50
C ALA A 273 -4.36 -11.98 -16.15
N TYR A 274 -5.21 -12.94 -15.74
CA TYR A 274 -4.99 -13.82 -14.59
C TYR A 274 -5.36 -15.25 -14.93
#